data_4fdb94d5a87a8b1560d6eadd4af19822
#
_entry.id   4fdb94d5a87a8b1560d6eadd4af19822
#
_cell.length_a   1.000
_cell.length_b   1.000
_cell.length_c   1.000
_cell.angle_alpha   90.00
_cell.angle_beta   90.00
_cell.angle_gamma   90.00
#
_symmetry.space_group_name_H-M   'P 1'
#
loop_
_entity.id
_entity.type
_entity.pdbx_description
1 polymer ?
#
loop_
_entity_poly.entity_id
_entity_poly.type
_entity_poly.pdbx_seq_one_letter_code
_entity_poly.pdbx_strand_id
1 'polypeptide(L)'
;MSERPYQVCTCCVMDTSDEDITFDENGVCVRCKEYQERILPEWNYGRGHEAELHALITAIQKSGEGKPYDCILGLSGGLDSSYMLHLAVTEWGLRPFVFHIDCGWNLPVAEGNIKRLTDKLGVELHVEKMDWNELREMQLAWFRTGLEALDAPQDHAFIALIDRFSRELGVKYILNGYNIATEIIADPASWNKGAGPTGDSTYMKDVIRKHCSIPIRHYTFTNGFKHKFYLPYVLGVKTVKPLNLVPFTRAEMIETLSREYGYEPYGQKHFEDLITKFLEG
;
A
#
# COMPACT_ATOMS: atom_id res chain seq x y z
N MET A 1 28.64 0.55 -26.30
CA MET A 1 27.25 0.17 -26.19
C MET A 1 26.54 1.00 -27.24
N SER A 2 25.86 0.40 -28.24
CA SER A 2 25.08 1.17 -29.21
C SER A 2 23.94 1.81 -28.43
N GLU A 3 23.81 3.13 -28.49
CA GLU A 3 22.70 3.84 -27.89
C GLU A 3 21.42 3.32 -28.55
N ARG A 4 20.55 2.73 -27.74
CA ARG A 4 19.22 2.30 -28.15
C ARG A 4 18.43 3.55 -28.56
N PRO A 5 17.76 3.58 -29.72
CA PRO A 5 16.94 4.73 -30.10
C PRO A 5 15.87 5.00 -29.06
N TYR A 6 15.66 6.27 -28.74
CA TYR A 6 14.58 6.66 -27.81
C TYR A 6 13.22 6.34 -28.45
N GLN A 7 12.38 5.64 -27.69
CA GLN A 7 11.03 5.25 -28.11
C GLN A 7 10.10 5.25 -26.90
N VAL A 8 8.91 5.80 -27.09
CA VAL A 8 7.79 5.76 -26.10
C VAL A 8 6.75 4.76 -26.59
N CYS A 9 6.14 4.04 -25.67
CA CYS A 9 5.07 3.12 -25.98
C CYS A 9 3.86 3.84 -26.60
N THR A 10 3.28 3.26 -27.64
CA THR A 10 2.08 3.82 -28.29
C THR A 10 0.80 3.66 -27.46
N CYS A 11 0.82 2.85 -26.39
CA CYS A 11 -0.33 2.54 -25.55
C CYS A 11 -0.23 3.15 -24.14
N CYS A 12 0.98 3.32 -23.58
CA CYS A 12 1.21 3.90 -22.27
C CYS A 12 2.39 4.87 -22.29
N VAL A 13 2.83 5.35 -21.11
CA VAL A 13 3.93 6.35 -20.99
C VAL A 13 5.32 5.72 -20.84
N MET A 14 5.42 4.38 -20.76
CA MET A 14 6.71 3.69 -20.63
C MET A 14 7.57 3.89 -21.86
N ASP A 15 8.86 4.06 -21.68
CA ASP A 15 9.82 4.32 -22.74
C ASP A 15 11.12 3.53 -22.59
N THR A 16 12.08 3.80 -23.46
CA THR A 16 13.40 3.16 -23.50
C THR A 16 14.32 3.53 -22.34
N SER A 17 13.91 4.35 -21.38
CA SER A 17 14.65 4.54 -20.12
C SER A 17 14.57 3.29 -19.23
N ASP A 18 13.53 2.47 -19.37
CA ASP A 18 13.51 1.10 -18.84
C ASP A 18 14.41 0.22 -19.72
N GLU A 19 15.56 -0.21 -19.19
CA GLU A 19 16.56 -1.02 -19.92
C GLU A 19 15.98 -2.34 -20.45
N ASP A 20 15.00 -2.91 -19.75
CA ASP A 20 14.40 -4.22 -20.04
C ASP A 20 13.15 -4.12 -20.93
N ILE A 21 12.68 -2.90 -21.26
CA ILE A 21 11.48 -2.72 -22.08
C ILE A 21 11.72 -3.14 -23.54
N THR A 22 10.77 -3.85 -24.12
CA THR A 22 10.73 -4.18 -25.53
C THR A 22 9.42 -3.72 -26.14
N PHE A 23 9.43 -3.45 -27.44
CA PHE A 23 8.26 -3.02 -28.20
C PHE A 23 7.99 -3.99 -29.35
N ASP A 24 6.73 -4.13 -29.71
CA ASP A 24 6.34 -4.87 -30.91
C ASP A 24 6.39 -3.97 -32.16
N GLU A 25 5.98 -4.53 -33.30
CA GLU A 25 5.90 -3.85 -34.59
C GLU A 25 4.97 -2.63 -34.61
N ASN A 26 4.02 -2.56 -33.68
CA ASN A 26 3.09 -1.44 -33.53
C ASN A 26 3.57 -0.42 -32.47
N GLY A 27 4.73 -0.64 -31.88
CA GLY A 27 5.29 0.19 -30.84
C GLY A 27 4.66 0.00 -29.46
N VAL A 28 3.89 -1.10 -29.23
CA VAL A 28 3.29 -1.43 -27.93
C VAL A 28 4.32 -2.16 -27.06
N CYS A 29 4.53 -1.70 -25.84
CA CYS A 29 5.52 -2.28 -24.95
C CYS A 29 5.08 -3.63 -24.36
N VAL A 30 6.07 -4.42 -23.93
CA VAL A 30 5.86 -5.73 -23.29
C VAL A 30 4.96 -5.66 -22.05
N ARG A 31 4.99 -4.56 -21.28
CA ARG A 31 4.14 -4.35 -20.10
C ARG A 31 2.66 -4.22 -20.47
N CYS A 32 2.36 -3.46 -21.52
CA CYS A 32 0.99 -3.36 -22.04
C CYS A 32 0.47 -4.69 -22.58
N LYS A 33 1.31 -5.47 -23.27
CA LYS A 33 0.95 -6.81 -23.73
C LYS A 33 0.64 -7.75 -22.57
N GLU A 34 1.52 -7.81 -21.58
CA GLU A 34 1.30 -8.62 -20.38
C GLU A 34 -0.01 -8.24 -19.68
N TYR A 35 -0.29 -6.94 -19.56
CA TYR A 35 -1.56 -6.48 -19.01
C TYR A 35 -2.76 -6.97 -19.83
N GLN A 36 -2.74 -6.79 -21.15
CA GLN A 36 -3.86 -7.13 -22.03
C GLN A 36 -4.08 -8.65 -22.16
N GLU A 37 -3.01 -9.42 -22.24
CA GLU A 37 -3.07 -10.86 -22.54
C GLU A 37 -3.23 -11.73 -21.30
N ARG A 38 -2.71 -11.31 -20.15
CA ARG A 38 -2.71 -12.09 -18.92
C ARG A 38 -3.55 -11.47 -17.82
N ILE A 39 -3.28 -10.20 -17.48
CA ILE A 39 -3.86 -9.59 -16.29
C ILE A 39 -5.33 -9.23 -16.50
N LEU A 40 -5.63 -8.55 -17.59
CA LEU A 40 -6.98 -8.08 -17.88
C LEU A 40 -8.02 -9.21 -18.05
N PRO A 41 -7.73 -10.32 -18.77
CA PRO A 41 -8.67 -11.43 -18.88
C PRO A 41 -8.96 -12.12 -17.54
N GLU A 42 -7.94 -12.26 -16.68
CA GLU A 42 -8.08 -12.87 -15.35
C GLU A 42 -8.82 -11.94 -14.38
N TRP A 43 -8.45 -10.68 -14.35
CA TRP A 43 -9.07 -9.69 -13.45
C TRP A 43 -10.47 -9.27 -13.90
N ASN A 44 -10.73 -9.17 -15.19
CA ASN A 44 -12.01 -8.78 -15.80
C ASN A 44 -12.68 -7.55 -15.14
N TYR A 45 -11.89 -6.54 -14.79
CA TYR A 45 -12.37 -5.33 -14.07
C TYR A 45 -13.12 -5.64 -12.76
N GLY A 46 -12.74 -6.70 -12.06
CA GLY A 46 -13.39 -7.16 -10.82
C GLY A 46 -14.73 -7.85 -11.01
N ARG A 47 -15.17 -8.12 -12.24
CA ARG A 47 -16.46 -8.73 -12.56
C ARG A 47 -16.37 -10.27 -12.60
N GLY A 48 -17.41 -10.92 -12.12
CA GLY A 48 -17.48 -12.40 -12.12
C GLY A 48 -16.77 -13.04 -10.94
N HIS A 49 -16.33 -12.23 -9.95
CA HIS A 49 -15.66 -12.70 -8.73
C HIS A 49 -16.57 -12.68 -7.49
N GLU A 50 -17.90 -12.54 -7.66
CA GLU A 50 -18.84 -12.39 -6.55
C GLU A 50 -18.80 -13.60 -5.59
N ALA A 51 -18.68 -14.81 -6.12
CA ALA A 51 -18.58 -16.03 -5.32
C ALA A 51 -17.25 -16.09 -4.53
N GLU A 52 -16.16 -15.67 -5.14
CA GLU A 52 -14.84 -15.60 -4.50
C GLU A 52 -14.83 -14.54 -3.39
N LEU A 53 -15.36 -13.35 -3.68
CA LEU A 53 -15.51 -12.27 -2.69
C LEU A 53 -16.36 -12.75 -1.51
N HIS A 54 -17.52 -13.33 -1.77
CA HIS A 54 -18.40 -13.85 -0.71
C HIS A 54 -17.69 -14.89 0.17
N ALA A 55 -16.98 -15.85 -0.45
CA ALA A 55 -16.20 -16.85 0.28
C ALA A 55 -15.09 -16.22 1.12
N LEU A 56 -14.39 -15.20 0.58
CA LEU A 56 -13.36 -14.46 1.30
C LEU A 56 -13.94 -13.74 2.51
N ILE A 57 -15.02 -12.97 2.33
CA ILE A 57 -15.65 -12.21 3.42
C ILE A 57 -16.16 -13.16 4.51
N THR A 58 -16.82 -14.25 4.15
CA THR A 58 -17.25 -15.29 5.09
C THR A 58 -16.08 -15.87 5.89
N ALA A 59 -14.94 -16.13 5.24
CA ALA A 59 -13.75 -16.63 5.92
C ALA A 59 -13.15 -15.60 6.90
N ILE A 60 -13.17 -14.32 6.54
CA ILE A 60 -12.73 -13.21 7.41
C ILE A 60 -13.62 -13.13 8.66
N GLN A 61 -14.95 -13.08 8.48
CA GLN A 61 -15.92 -13.03 9.56
C GLN A 61 -15.77 -14.23 10.51
N LYS A 62 -15.70 -15.44 9.96
CA LYS A 62 -15.48 -16.67 10.74
C LYS A 62 -14.17 -16.65 11.54
N SER A 63 -13.11 -16.07 10.98
CA SER A 63 -11.83 -15.93 11.68
C SER A 63 -11.89 -14.95 12.86
N GLY A 64 -12.80 -13.98 12.79
CA GLY A 64 -13.06 -12.98 13.82
C GLY A 64 -14.11 -13.36 14.87
N GLU A 65 -14.75 -14.53 14.75
CA GLU A 65 -15.74 -14.98 15.73
C GLU A 65 -15.17 -14.99 17.15
N GLY A 66 -15.90 -14.36 18.08
CA GLY A 66 -15.49 -14.22 19.48
C GLY A 66 -14.35 -13.23 19.74
N LYS A 67 -13.91 -12.48 18.71
CA LYS A 67 -12.89 -11.43 18.83
C LYS A 67 -13.48 -10.05 18.61
N PRO A 68 -12.81 -8.97 19.06
CA PRO A 68 -13.27 -7.61 18.81
C PRO A 68 -13.18 -7.21 17.33
N TYR A 69 -12.24 -7.78 16.58
CA TYR A 69 -11.97 -7.43 15.19
C TYR A 69 -11.89 -8.66 14.30
N ASP A 70 -12.35 -8.50 13.04
CA ASP A 70 -12.30 -9.54 12.00
C ASP A 70 -11.04 -9.44 11.16
N CYS A 71 -10.55 -8.20 10.95
CA CYS A 71 -9.42 -7.89 10.09
C CYS A 71 -8.68 -6.63 10.56
N ILE A 72 -7.51 -6.38 9.97
CA ILE A 72 -6.71 -5.17 10.15
C ILE A 72 -6.76 -4.37 8.84
N LEU A 73 -6.88 -3.05 8.94
CA LEU A 73 -6.83 -2.12 7.83
C LEU A 73 -6.02 -0.88 8.17
N GLY A 74 -4.96 -0.63 7.40
CA GLY A 74 -4.22 0.63 7.46
C GLY A 74 -4.93 1.71 6.65
N LEU A 75 -5.12 2.89 7.24
CA LEU A 75 -5.84 4.01 6.64
C LEU A 75 -4.89 5.18 6.42
N SER A 76 -4.53 5.47 5.16
CA SER A 76 -3.65 6.58 4.79
C SER A 76 -4.39 7.92 4.57
N GLY A 77 -5.71 7.86 4.44
CA GLY A 77 -6.52 9.01 3.98
C GLY A 77 -6.59 9.11 2.44
N GLY A 78 -5.89 8.24 1.74
CA GLY A 78 -5.96 8.08 0.30
C GLY A 78 -7.25 7.40 -0.16
N LEU A 79 -7.51 7.50 -1.47
CA LEU A 79 -8.77 7.03 -2.06
C LEU A 79 -9.00 5.54 -1.85
N ASP A 80 -7.99 4.71 -2.14
CA ASP A 80 -8.11 3.25 -2.13
C ASP A 80 -8.36 2.71 -0.71
N SER A 81 -7.57 3.16 0.28
CA SER A 81 -7.74 2.75 1.67
C SER A 81 -9.06 3.23 2.26
N SER A 82 -9.51 4.42 1.88
CA SER A 82 -10.79 4.98 2.32
C SER A 82 -11.97 4.21 1.73
N TYR A 83 -11.91 3.88 0.44
CA TYR A 83 -12.94 3.08 -0.21
C TYR A 83 -12.98 1.65 0.31
N MET A 84 -11.81 1.05 0.58
CA MET A 84 -11.73 -0.26 1.23
C MET A 84 -12.41 -0.25 2.60
N LEU A 85 -12.18 0.78 3.42
CA LEU A 85 -12.84 0.89 4.73
C LEU A 85 -14.36 1.05 4.58
N HIS A 86 -14.82 1.86 3.63
CA HIS A 86 -16.24 1.99 3.30
C HIS A 86 -16.85 0.62 3.01
N LEU A 87 -16.34 -0.10 2.02
CA LEU A 87 -16.87 -1.43 1.65
C LEU A 87 -16.78 -2.44 2.80
N ALA A 88 -15.68 -2.45 3.54
CA ALA A 88 -15.49 -3.37 4.65
C ALA A 88 -16.59 -3.24 5.71
N VAL A 89 -16.98 -2.01 6.03
CA VAL A 89 -17.95 -1.74 7.09
C VAL A 89 -19.38 -1.79 6.56
N THR A 90 -19.68 -1.10 5.44
CA THR A 90 -21.07 -0.91 4.98
C THR A 90 -21.59 -2.06 4.14
N GLU A 91 -20.75 -2.64 3.27
CA GLU A 91 -21.19 -3.67 2.34
C GLU A 91 -20.91 -5.09 2.87
N TRP A 92 -19.78 -5.25 3.56
CA TRP A 92 -19.33 -6.58 4.00
C TRP A 92 -19.57 -6.84 5.48
N GLY A 93 -20.00 -5.83 6.25
CA GLY A 93 -20.32 -5.95 7.68
C GLY A 93 -19.12 -6.43 8.51
N LEU A 94 -17.91 -6.11 8.11
CA LEU A 94 -16.68 -6.44 8.84
C LEU A 94 -16.43 -5.45 9.98
N ARG A 95 -15.70 -5.92 10.98
CA ARG A 95 -15.24 -5.12 12.13
C ARG A 95 -13.72 -4.95 12.03
N PRO A 96 -13.21 -4.00 11.22
CA PRO A 96 -11.79 -3.80 11.06
C PRO A 96 -11.16 -3.12 12.28
N PHE A 97 -9.97 -3.57 12.71
CA PHE A 97 -9.05 -2.74 13.47
C PHE A 97 -8.42 -1.74 12.50
N VAL A 98 -8.82 -0.48 12.62
CA VAL A 98 -8.33 0.59 11.73
C VAL A 98 -7.19 1.33 12.40
N PHE A 99 -6.06 1.43 11.72
CA PHE A 99 -4.93 2.19 12.21
C PHE A 99 -4.37 3.14 11.16
N HIS A 100 -3.81 4.23 11.64
CA HIS A 100 -3.07 5.22 10.87
C HIS A 100 -1.68 5.41 11.46
N ILE A 101 -0.68 5.61 10.62
CA ILE A 101 0.68 5.95 11.05
C ILE A 101 0.89 7.43 10.81
N ASP A 102 1.09 8.16 11.90
CA ASP A 102 1.49 9.57 11.82
C ASP A 102 3.02 9.65 11.77
N CYS A 103 3.52 9.84 10.57
CA CYS A 103 4.94 10.04 10.28
C CYS A 103 5.38 11.51 10.36
N GLY A 104 4.48 12.43 10.71
CA GLY A 104 4.74 13.87 10.75
C GLY A 104 4.75 14.57 9.38
N TRP A 105 4.45 13.85 8.31
CA TRP A 105 4.41 14.36 6.94
C TRP A 105 2.99 14.54 6.40
N ASN A 106 1.97 14.12 7.15
CA ASN A 106 0.58 14.10 6.71
C ASN A 106 0.10 15.46 6.20
N LEU A 107 -0.65 15.44 5.11
CA LEU A 107 -1.37 16.63 4.66
C LEU A 107 -2.67 16.79 5.45
N PRO A 108 -3.06 18.05 5.80
CA PRO A 108 -4.30 18.30 6.54
C PRO A 108 -5.55 17.73 5.86
N VAL A 109 -5.57 17.67 4.53
CA VAL A 109 -6.68 17.10 3.76
C VAL A 109 -6.79 15.58 3.99
N ALA A 110 -5.66 14.87 4.06
CA ALA A 110 -5.66 13.42 4.33
C ALA A 110 -6.13 13.13 5.76
N GLU A 111 -5.63 13.87 6.74
CA GLU A 111 -6.10 13.78 8.13
C GLU A 111 -7.60 14.11 8.26
N GLY A 112 -8.07 15.14 7.55
CA GLY A 112 -9.48 15.49 7.47
C GLY A 112 -10.33 14.36 6.88
N ASN A 113 -9.86 13.73 5.81
CA ASN A 113 -10.54 12.58 5.19
C ASN A 113 -10.63 11.39 6.14
N ILE A 114 -9.53 11.04 6.81
CA ILE A 114 -9.48 9.98 7.81
C ILE A 114 -10.52 10.23 8.89
N LYS A 115 -10.50 11.43 9.49
CA LYS A 115 -11.40 11.80 10.58
C LYS A 115 -12.86 11.74 10.16
N ARG A 116 -13.23 12.36 9.04
CA ARG A 116 -14.62 12.37 8.56
C ARG A 116 -15.15 10.96 8.29
N LEU A 117 -14.31 10.12 7.68
CA LEU A 117 -14.68 8.75 7.35
C LEU A 117 -14.89 7.90 8.61
N THR A 118 -13.94 7.90 9.54
CA THR A 118 -14.02 7.10 10.76
C THR A 118 -15.15 7.57 11.69
N ASP A 119 -15.35 8.88 11.84
CA ASP A 119 -16.44 9.46 12.64
C ASP A 119 -17.82 9.01 12.08
N LYS A 120 -18.01 9.09 10.76
CA LYS A 120 -19.30 8.72 10.15
C LYS A 120 -19.56 7.23 10.12
N LEU A 121 -18.52 6.41 9.99
CA LEU A 121 -18.65 4.95 10.07
C LEU A 121 -18.76 4.43 11.51
N GLY A 122 -18.49 5.28 12.50
CA GLY A 122 -18.46 4.88 13.91
C GLY A 122 -17.34 3.90 14.24
N VAL A 123 -16.22 3.99 13.51
CA VAL A 123 -15.07 3.11 13.66
C VAL A 123 -13.99 3.80 14.48
N GLU A 124 -13.47 3.10 15.49
CA GLU A 124 -12.34 3.60 16.28
C GLU A 124 -11.06 3.60 15.44
N LEU A 125 -10.36 4.75 15.44
CA LEU A 125 -9.08 4.93 14.77
C LEU A 125 -7.95 4.83 15.78
N HIS A 126 -7.05 3.87 15.58
CA HIS A 126 -5.78 3.80 16.31
C HIS A 126 -4.72 4.59 15.56
N VAL A 127 -4.19 5.66 16.18
CA VAL A 127 -3.11 6.46 15.60
C VAL A 127 -1.79 6.08 16.26
N GLU A 128 -0.89 5.50 15.47
CA GLU A 128 0.49 5.24 15.90
C GLU A 128 1.37 6.40 15.49
N LYS A 129 1.81 7.16 16.46
CA LYS A 129 2.66 8.33 16.23
C LYS A 129 4.13 7.96 16.29
N MET A 130 4.84 8.21 15.20
CA MET A 130 6.28 7.97 15.12
C MET A 130 7.06 9.09 15.80
N ASP A 131 8.24 8.76 16.36
CA ASP A 131 9.16 9.79 16.83
C ASP A 131 9.70 10.58 15.64
N TRP A 132 9.32 11.86 15.58
CA TRP A 132 9.66 12.74 14.47
C TRP A 132 11.17 12.90 14.25
N ASN A 133 11.97 12.99 15.35
CA ASN A 133 13.40 13.18 15.22
C ASN A 133 14.07 11.94 14.62
N GLU A 134 13.65 10.76 15.07
CA GLU A 134 14.14 9.49 14.54
C GLU A 134 13.72 9.29 13.08
N LEU A 135 12.44 9.47 12.77
CA LEU A 135 11.94 9.25 11.40
C LEU A 135 12.55 10.23 10.41
N ARG A 136 12.64 11.52 10.76
CA ARG A 136 13.29 12.53 9.93
C ARG A 136 14.76 12.19 9.67
N GLU A 137 15.48 11.75 10.68
CA GLU A 137 16.90 11.37 10.51
C GLU A 137 17.05 10.11 9.64
N MET A 138 16.16 9.13 9.80
CA MET A 138 16.12 7.98 8.91
C MET A 138 15.82 8.41 7.47
N GLN A 139 14.86 9.28 7.25
CA GLN A 139 14.54 9.80 5.91
C GLN A 139 15.75 10.51 5.27
N LEU A 140 16.47 11.34 6.03
CA LEU A 140 17.71 11.97 5.58
C LEU A 140 18.81 10.94 5.28
N ALA A 141 18.90 9.87 6.06
CA ALA A 141 19.84 8.80 5.81
C ALA A 141 19.56 8.13 4.46
N TRP A 142 18.29 7.86 4.13
CA TRP A 142 17.89 7.30 2.83
C TRP A 142 18.24 8.24 1.68
N PHE A 143 17.97 9.53 1.77
CA PHE A 143 18.41 10.50 0.76
C PHE A 143 19.94 10.49 0.54
N ARG A 144 20.72 10.28 1.60
CA ARG A 144 22.20 10.20 1.49
C ARG A 144 22.70 8.93 0.82
N THR A 145 21.90 7.87 0.76
CA THR A 145 22.31 6.60 0.14
C THR A 145 22.29 6.65 -1.38
N GLY A 146 21.44 7.47 -1.99
CA GLY A 146 21.13 7.42 -3.42
C GLY A 146 20.38 6.17 -3.85
N LEU A 147 19.76 5.44 -2.91
CA LEU A 147 18.90 4.28 -3.19
C LEU A 147 17.52 4.75 -3.66
N GLU A 148 16.84 3.91 -4.43
CA GLU A 148 15.54 4.22 -5.06
C GLU A 148 14.38 4.25 -4.09
N ALA A 149 14.35 3.31 -3.12
CA ALA A 149 13.25 3.20 -2.13
C ALA A 149 13.38 4.28 -1.04
N LEU A 150 13.17 5.54 -1.40
CA LEU A 150 13.35 6.68 -0.49
C LEU A 150 12.29 6.75 0.62
N ASP A 151 11.14 6.14 0.45
CA ASP A 151 10.04 6.00 1.40
C ASP A 151 10.17 4.78 2.34
N ALA A 152 11.22 3.98 2.17
CA ALA A 152 11.46 2.78 2.99
C ALA A 152 11.30 2.97 4.51
N PRO A 153 11.67 4.10 5.14
CA PRO A 153 11.40 4.31 6.55
C PRO A 153 9.91 4.29 6.93
N GLN A 154 9.03 4.83 6.10
CA GLN A 154 7.57 4.79 6.34
C GLN A 154 7.00 3.41 6.07
N ASP A 155 7.37 2.82 4.93
CA ASP A 155 6.91 1.49 4.52
C ASP A 155 7.30 0.40 5.51
N HIS A 156 8.54 0.43 6.00
CA HIS A 156 8.97 -0.53 7.02
C HIS A 156 8.18 -0.38 8.32
N ALA A 157 7.91 0.87 8.76
CA ALA A 157 7.09 1.11 9.93
C ALA A 157 5.68 0.51 9.75
N PHE A 158 5.07 0.72 8.59
CA PHE A 158 3.76 0.16 8.25
C PHE A 158 3.75 -1.37 8.34
N ILE A 159 4.72 -2.03 7.71
CA ILE A 159 4.86 -3.50 7.74
C ILE A 159 5.09 -3.98 9.18
N ALA A 160 5.97 -3.32 9.93
CA ALA A 160 6.30 -3.70 11.30
C ALA A 160 5.10 -3.57 12.26
N LEU A 161 4.26 -2.54 12.06
CA LEU A 161 3.04 -2.32 12.84
C LEU A 161 1.96 -3.35 12.51
N ILE A 162 1.76 -3.67 11.23
CA ILE A 162 0.88 -4.77 10.83
C ILE A 162 1.29 -6.08 11.51
N ASP A 163 2.58 -6.41 11.50
CA ASP A 163 3.12 -7.59 12.14
C ASP A 163 2.88 -7.59 13.65
N ARG A 164 3.02 -6.42 14.30
CA ARG A 164 2.73 -6.24 15.72
C ARG A 164 1.26 -6.43 16.02
N PHE A 165 0.37 -5.70 15.35
CA PHE A 165 -1.07 -5.75 15.60
C PHE A 165 -1.67 -7.12 15.30
N SER A 166 -1.23 -7.78 14.21
CA SER A 166 -1.69 -9.13 13.89
C SER A 166 -1.44 -10.12 15.03
N ARG A 167 -0.29 -10.02 15.70
CA ARG A 167 0.06 -10.87 16.85
C ARG A 167 -0.68 -10.47 18.13
N GLU A 168 -0.71 -9.18 18.44
CA GLU A 168 -1.31 -8.67 19.69
C GLU A 168 -2.82 -8.88 19.72
N LEU A 169 -3.49 -8.66 18.58
CA LEU A 169 -4.93 -8.79 18.46
C LEU A 169 -5.39 -10.21 18.05
N GLY A 170 -4.45 -11.07 17.64
CA GLY A 170 -4.78 -12.40 17.14
C GLY A 170 -5.60 -12.39 15.85
N VAL A 171 -5.56 -11.30 15.09
CA VAL A 171 -6.28 -11.12 13.82
C VAL A 171 -5.49 -11.76 12.68
N LYS A 172 -6.18 -12.50 11.81
CA LYS A 172 -5.54 -13.28 10.74
C LYS A 172 -5.67 -12.68 9.35
N TYR A 173 -6.49 -11.68 9.15
CA TYR A 173 -6.68 -11.07 7.85
C TYR A 173 -6.29 -9.60 7.85
N ILE A 174 -5.47 -9.23 6.87
CA ILE A 174 -5.06 -7.85 6.61
C ILE A 174 -5.70 -7.44 5.30
N LEU A 175 -6.54 -6.42 5.32
CA LEU A 175 -7.11 -5.83 4.12
C LEU A 175 -6.10 -4.85 3.52
N ASN A 176 -5.67 -5.12 2.30
CA ASN A 176 -4.77 -4.24 1.56
C ASN A 176 -5.55 -3.55 0.45
N GLY A 177 -5.50 -2.22 0.42
CA GLY A 177 -6.17 -1.37 -0.58
C GLY A 177 -5.55 -1.42 -1.97
N TYR A 178 -4.37 -2.07 -2.13
CA TYR A 178 -3.77 -2.26 -3.44
C TYR A 178 -4.75 -2.94 -4.41
N ASN A 179 -4.86 -2.40 -5.60
CA ASN A 179 -5.76 -2.94 -6.62
C ASN A 179 -5.22 -2.73 -8.04
N ILE A 180 -5.60 -3.62 -8.94
CA ILE A 180 -5.16 -3.62 -10.34
C ILE A 180 -5.66 -2.39 -11.09
N ALA A 181 -6.84 -1.85 -10.74
CA ALA A 181 -7.45 -0.73 -11.44
C ALA A 181 -6.65 0.57 -11.32
N THR A 182 -5.95 0.77 -10.19
CA THR A 182 -5.28 2.05 -9.90
C THR A 182 -3.78 1.92 -9.66
N GLU A 183 -3.24 0.70 -9.50
CA GLU A 183 -1.85 0.48 -9.06
C GLU A 183 -1.06 -0.52 -9.89
N ILE A 184 -1.56 -0.88 -11.08
CA ILE A 184 -0.81 -1.79 -11.92
C ILE A 184 0.27 -1.04 -12.71
N ILE A 185 1.35 -0.73 -12.04
CA ILE A 185 2.58 -0.28 -12.67
C ILE A 185 3.61 -1.38 -12.47
N ALA A 186 4.22 -1.84 -13.56
CA ALA A 186 5.38 -2.70 -13.48
C ALA A 186 6.61 -1.82 -13.30
N ASP A 187 7.19 -1.84 -12.12
CA ASP A 187 8.47 -1.19 -11.90
C ASP A 187 9.53 -1.77 -12.86
N PRO A 188 10.35 -0.94 -13.50
CA PRO A 188 11.49 -1.42 -14.26
C PRO A 188 12.35 -2.34 -13.40
N ALA A 189 12.77 -3.49 -13.93
CA ALA A 189 13.60 -4.43 -13.16
C ALA A 189 14.94 -3.79 -12.73
N SER A 190 15.39 -2.76 -13.47
CA SER A 190 16.57 -1.95 -13.14
C SER A 190 16.41 -1.17 -11.83
N TRP A 191 15.21 -0.74 -11.47
CA TRP A 191 14.95 0.01 -10.23
C TRP A 191 15.11 -0.83 -8.97
N ASN A 192 14.94 -2.14 -9.08
CA ASN A 192 15.08 -3.06 -7.94
C ASN A 192 16.52 -3.58 -7.76
N LYS A 193 17.46 -3.18 -8.60
CA LYS A 193 18.87 -3.57 -8.50
C LYS A 193 19.58 -2.79 -7.38
N GLY A 194 19.62 -3.36 -6.19
CA GLY A 194 20.34 -2.80 -5.05
C GLY A 194 19.49 -2.28 -3.90
N ALA A 195 18.20 -2.12 -4.08
CA ALA A 195 17.28 -1.87 -2.98
C ALA A 195 17.07 -3.16 -2.17
N GLY A 196 17.36 -3.12 -0.87
CA GLY A 196 16.98 -4.21 0.04
C GLY A 196 15.47 -4.25 0.24
N PRO A 197 14.91 -5.41 0.62
CA PRO A 197 13.47 -5.49 0.87
C PRO A 197 13.08 -4.60 2.05
N THR A 198 12.09 -3.73 1.87
CA THR A 198 11.59 -2.83 2.91
C THR A 198 11.11 -3.55 4.17
N GLY A 199 10.70 -4.81 4.06
CA GLY A 199 10.35 -5.68 5.21
C GLY A 199 11.55 -6.32 5.94
N ASP A 200 12.80 -5.93 5.67
CA ASP A 200 13.98 -6.52 6.32
C ASP A 200 14.72 -5.53 7.22
N SER A 201 14.64 -5.75 8.53
CA SER A 201 15.37 -4.95 9.51
C SER A 201 16.88 -4.99 9.39
N THR A 202 17.47 -6.00 8.76
CA THR A 202 18.93 -6.08 8.55
C THR A 202 19.36 -4.97 7.60
N TYR A 203 18.65 -4.84 6.48
CA TYR A 203 18.86 -3.76 5.53
C TYR A 203 18.63 -2.39 6.17
N MET A 204 17.50 -2.21 6.86
CA MET A 204 17.17 -0.95 7.53
C MET A 204 18.26 -0.53 8.51
N LYS A 205 18.68 -1.44 9.37
CA LYS A 205 19.72 -1.18 10.39
C LYS A 205 21.10 -0.91 9.79
N ASP A 206 21.44 -1.51 8.66
CA ASP A 206 22.69 -1.24 7.97
C ASP A 206 22.74 0.20 7.44
N VAL A 207 21.66 0.67 6.80
CA VAL A 207 21.54 2.07 6.36
C VAL A 207 21.59 3.03 7.56
N ILE A 208 20.81 2.76 8.62
CA ILE A 208 20.81 3.57 9.84
C ILE A 208 22.23 3.69 10.43
N ARG A 209 22.91 2.56 10.58
CA ARG A 209 24.26 2.53 11.17
C ARG A 209 25.27 3.35 10.38
N LYS A 210 25.12 3.38 9.03
CA LYS A 210 26.07 4.06 8.13
C LYS A 210 25.78 5.54 7.94
N HIS A 211 24.52 5.94 8.02
CA HIS A 211 24.07 7.24 7.52
C HIS A 211 23.30 8.10 8.52
N CYS A 212 22.79 7.53 9.64
CA CYS A 212 22.15 8.33 10.70
C CYS A 212 23.19 8.96 11.63
N SER A 213 22.93 10.19 12.05
CA SER A 213 23.76 10.94 13.00
C SER A 213 23.30 10.77 14.45
N ILE A 214 22.09 10.26 14.68
CA ILE A 214 21.53 10.01 16.00
C ILE A 214 21.16 8.53 16.17
N PRO A 215 21.12 8.03 17.40
CA PRO A 215 20.62 6.66 17.66
C PRO A 215 19.11 6.57 17.43
N ILE A 216 18.67 5.50 16.77
CA ILE A 216 17.26 5.16 16.57
C ILE A 216 16.84 4.16 17.65
N ARG A 217 15.89 4.52 18.51
CA ARG A 217 15.52 3.77 19.74
C ARG A 217 14.05 3.39 19.81
N HIS A 218 13.15 4.23 19.28
CA HIS A 218 11.70 4.07 19.43
C HIS A 218 11.04 3.49 18.17
N TYR A 219 11.80 3.41 17.10
CA TYR A 219 11.30 2.90 15.82
C TYR A 219 11.07 1.37 15.88
N THR A 220 9.91 0.93 15.41
CA THR A 220 9.53 -0.49 15.39
C THR A 220 10.09 -1.20 14.17
N PHE A 221 10.81 -2.31 14.39
CA PHE A 221 11.38 -3.12 13.32
C PHE A 221 10.70 -4.48 13.18
N THR A 222 10.59 -4.93 11.94
CA THR A 222 10.31 -6.33 11.60
C THR A 222 11.44 -6.90 10.75
N ASN A 223 11.45 -8.22 10.53
CA ASN A 223 12.44 -8.88 9.69
C ASN A 223 11.78 -9.85 8.71
N GLY A 224 12.53 -10.19 7.65
CA GLY A 224 12.01 -11.05 6.58
C GLY A 224 11.54 -12.42 7.05
N PHE A 225 12.19 -13.03 8.03
CA PHE A 225 11.75 -14.32 8.60
C PHE A 225 10.38 -14.17 9.26
N LYS A 226 10.20 -13.14 10.10
CA LYS A 226 8.95 -12.90 10.81
C LYS A 226 7.82 -12.57 9.84
N HIS A 227 8.06 -11.63 8.94
CA HIS A 227 7.05 -11.15 8.00
C HIS A 227 6.67 -12.21 6.95
N LYS A 228 7.67 -12.86 6.32
CA LYS A 228 7.44 -13.76 5.18
C LYS A 228 7.22 -15.23 5.56
N PHE A 229 7.64 -15.65 6.77
CA PHE A 229 7.52 -17.04 7.19
C PHE A 229 6.64 -17.21 8.43
N TYR A 230 7.00 -16.56 9.55
CA TYR A 230 6.31 -16.80 10.83
C TYR A 230 4.84 -16.36 10.80
N LEU A 231 4.55 -15.16 10.32
CA LEU A 231 3.18 -14.63 10.24
C LEU A 231 2.29 -15.48 9.32
N PRO A 232 2.64 -15.74 8.04
CA PRO A 232 1.75 -16.49 7.16
C PRO A 232 1.69 -17.97 7.49
N TYR A 233 2.80 -18.64 7.79
CA TYR A 233 2.84 -20.09 7.93
C TYR A 233 2.65 -20.61 9.35
N VAL A 234 3.03 -19.85 10.37
CA VAL A 234 2.86 -20.24 11.78
C VAL A 234 1.60 -19.65 12.37
N LEU A 235 1.35 -18.35 12.19
CA LEU A 235 0.15 -17.69 12.70
C LEU A 235 -1.05 -17.74 11.76
N GLY A 236 -0.85 -18.08 10.48
CA GLY A 236 -1.90 -18.13 9.47
C GLY A 236 -2.41 -16.75 9.06
N VAL A 237 -1.58 -15.71 9.21
CA VAL A 237 -1.93 -14.34 8.79
C VAL A 237 -1.89 -14.24 7.27
N LYS A 238 -2.93 -13.66 6.69
CA LYS A 238 -3.11 -13.50 5.24
C LYS A 238 -3.36 -12.04 4.88
N THR A 239 -2.56 -11.52 3.96
CA THR A 239 -2.86 -10.23 3.31
C THR A 239 -3.73 -10.51 2.09
N VAL A 240 -4.89 -9.87 2.04
CA VAL A 240 -5.89 -10.03 0.98
C VAL A 240 -6.16 -8.70 0.29
N LYS A 241 -6.52 -8.74 -0.99
CA LYS A 241 -6.77 -7.57 -1.86
C LYS A 241 -8.20 -7.60 -2.40
N PRO A 242 -9.22 -7.41 -1.56
CA PRO A 242 -10.61 -7.58 -1.95
C PRO A 242 -11.09 -6.62 -3.05
N LEU A 243 -10.46 -5.44 -3.20
CA LEU A 243 -10.79 -4.50 -4.27
C LEU A 243 -10.60 -5.09 -5.67
N ASN A 244 -9.73 -6.10 -5.84
CA ASN A 244 -9.59 -6.78 -7.12
C ASN A 244 -10.80 -7.67 -7.49
N LEU A 245 -11.66 -7.96 -6.53
CA LEU A 245 -12.85 -8.81 -6.70
C LEU A 245 -14.16 -7.99 -6.80
N VAL A 246 -14.03 -6.66 -6.85
CA VAL A 246 -15.17 -5.72 -6.91
C VAL A 246 -15.05 -4.85 -8.15
N PRO A 247 -16.10 -4.72 -8.96
CA PRO A 247 -16.10 -3.76 -10.05
C PRO A 247 -16.26 -2.34 -9.50
N PHE A 248 -15.35 -1.44 -9.85
CA PHE A 248 -15.44 -0.01 -9.56
C PHE A 248 -14.59 0.81 -10.53
N THR A 249 -14.85 2.09 -10.56
CA THR A 249 -14.02 3.09 -11.23
C THR A 249 -13.54 4.14 -10.22
N ARG A 250 -12.43 4.81 -10.52
CA ARG A 250 -11.92 5.90 -9.67
C ARG A 250 -12.97 7.00 -9.47
N ALA A 251 -13.76 7.31 -10.50
CA ALA A 251 -14.82 8.31 -10.42
C ALA A 251 -15.91 7.92 -9.43
N GLU A 252 -16.38 6.67 -9.48
CA GLU A 252 -17.37 6.13 -8.55
C GLU A 252 -16.88 6.12 -7.09
N MET A 253 -15.60 5.79 -6.87
CA MET A 253 -15.00 5.85 -5.54
C MET A 253 -15.04 7.28 -4.97
N ILE A 254 -14.60 8.26 -5.77
CA ILE A 254 -14.60 9.68 -5.38
C ILE A 254 -16.03 10.17 -5.12
N GLU A 255 -16.96 9.88 -6.02
CA GLU A 255 -18.36 10.27 -5.88
C GLU A 255 -18.96 9.70 -4.59
N THR A 256 -18.80 8.40 -4.37
CA THR A 256 -19.32 7.73 -3.17
C THR A 256 -18.73 8.31 -1.89
N LEU A 257 -17.41 8.41 -1.81
CA LEU A 257 -16.76 8.91 -0.59
C LEU A 257 -17.04 10.40 -0.35
N SER A 258 -17.12 11.21 -1.40
CA SER A 258 -17.46 12.64 -1.25
C SER A 258 -18.90 12.84 -0.80
N ARG A 259 -19.84 12.11 -1.39
CA ARG A 259 -21.26 12.19 -1.03
C ARG A 259 -21.53 11.68 0.39
N GLU A 260 -21.01 10.52 0.72
CA GLU A 260 -21.30 9.85 2.00
C GLU A 260 -20.50 10.45 3.16
N TYR A 261 -19.26 10.84 2.95
CA TYR A 261 -18.33 11.21 4.03
C TYR A 261 -17.77 12.63 3.92
N GLY A 262 -18.01 13.33 2.82
CA GLY A 262 -17.37 14.62 2.57
C GLY A 262 -15.87 14.48 2.29
N TYR A 263 -15.48 13.37 1.63
CA TYR A 263 -14.10 13.15 1.20
C TYR A 263 -13.66 14.25 0.23
N GLU A 264 -12.51 14.84 0.50
CA GLU A 264 -11.89 15.85 -0.34
C GLU A 264 -10.80 15.19 -1.21
N PRO A 265 -11.02 15.06 -2.53
CA PRO A 265 -10.00 14.51 -3.42
C PRO A 265 -8.82 15.47 -3.54
N TYR A 266 -7.61 14.94 -3.55
CA TYR A 266 -6.39 15.69 -3.83
C TYR A 266 -5.76 15.14 -5.11
N GLY A 267 -5.49 16.02 -6.04
CA GLY A 267 -5.01 15.93 -7.41
C GLY A 267 -4.52 14.57 -7.93
N GLN A 268 -3.47 14.01 -7.35
CA GLN A 268 -2.82 12.78 -7.79
C GLN A 268 -2.84 11.71 -6.70
N LYS A 269 -2.56 10.46 -7.09
CA LYS A 269 -2.40 9.34 -6.19
C LYS A 269 -1.14 9.54 -5.35
N HIS A 270 -1.12 8.99 -4.14
CA HIS A 270 -0.01 9.02 -3.18
C HIS A 270 0.36 10.44 -2.67
N PHE A 271 -0.52 11.43 -2.86
CA PHE A 271 -0.31 12.78 -2.33
C PHE A 271 -0.93 12.96 -0.94
N GLU A 272 -0.97 11.89 -0.14
CA GLU A 272 -1.46 11.90 1.24
C GLU A 272 -0.51 12.61 2.19
N ASP A 273 0.78 12.58 1.89
CA ASP A 273 1.82 13.20 2.69
C ASP A 273 2.83 14.00 1.84
N LEU A 274 3.63 14.83 2.52
CA LEU A 274 4.60 15.71 1.88
C LEU A 274 5.78 14.97 1.27
N ILE A 275 6.22 13.86 1.86
CA ILE A 275 7.36 13.08 1.37
C ILE A 275 6.98 12.38 0.08
N THR A 276 5.87 11.65 0.07
CA THR A 276 5.41 10.94 -1.13
C THR A 276 5.10 11.92 -2.25
N LYS A 277 4.45 13.05 -1.92
CA LYS A 277 4.22 14.12 -2.88
C LYS A 277 5.50 14.71 -3.47
N PHE A 278 6.57 14.82 -2.68
CA PHE A 278 7.89 15.29 -3.16
C PHE A 278 8.58 14.26 -4.04
N LEU A 279 8.42 12.97 -3.75
CA LEU A 279 9.08 11.88 -4.49
C LEU A 279 8.42 11.60 -5.84
N GLU A 280 7.09 11.76 -5.92
CA GLU A 280 6.29 11.44 -7.11
C GLU A 280 5.92 12.68 -7.96
N GLY A 281 6.14 13.87 -7.48
CA GLY A 281 5.85 15.16 -8.16
C GLY A 281 7.02 15.74 -8.86
#